data_15e91dd37cd4cb5d699c98c95b0affdc
#
_entry.id   15e91dd37cd4cb5d699c98c95b0affdc
#
_cell.length_a   1.000
_cell.length_b   1.000
_cell.length_c   1.000
_cell.angle_alpha   90.00
_cell.angle_beta   90.00
_cell.angle_gamma   90.00
#
_symmetry.space_group_name_H-M   'P 1'
#
loop_
_entity.id
_entity.type
_entity.pdbx_description
1 polymer ?
#
loop_
_entity_poly.entity_id
_entity_poly.type
_entity_poly.pdbx_seq_one_letter_code
_entity_poly.pdbx_strand_id
1 'polypeptide(L)'
;FQQVSSLQDYKIQLIENIERCDQSLDLKKMELLVEDIKQYQKVGIFGLLKAESVAINLQCDLLMLGKQITTKLAYNEQMDYLQNIDQEDLVIIFSYTGTYFDPNDLRRLHKQLKKAKVWMITGQIVNNPYIDQQIVFDSSLDQLSHPYTLQYIASLLAQMYAKNL
;
A
#
# COMPACT_ATOMS: atom_id res chain seq x y z
N PHE A 1 11.10 18.80 1.19
CA PHE A 1 12.29 17.99 1.50
C PHE A 1 12.97 18.53 2.77
N GLN A 2 13.02 17.72 3.79
CA GLN A 2 13.65 18.12 5.06
C GLN A 2 15.13 17.73 5.06
N GLN A 3 16.01 18.70 5.29
CA GLN A 3 17.43 18.48 5.38
C GLN A 3 17.82 18.16 6.82
N VAL A 4 18.59 17.10 7.01
CA VAL A 4 19.14 16.73 8.32
C VAL A 4 20.45 17.46 8.61
N SER A 5 20.78 17.61 9.89
CA SER A 5 22.00 18.29 10.32
C SER A 5 23.29 17.52 9.98
N SER A 6 23.19 16.19 9.88
CA SER A 6 24.31 15.34 9.49
C SER A 6 23.83 14.03 8.85
N LEU A 7 24.74 13.34 8.15
CA LEU A 7 24.44 12.02 7.58
C LEU A 7 24.19 10.97 8.67
N GLN A 8 24.81 11.12 9.82
CA GLN A 8 24.58 10.23 10.96
C GLN A 8 23.17 10.41 11.53
N ASP A 9 22.68 11.65 11.62
CA ASP A 9 21.31 11.94 12.08
C ASP A 9 20.29 11.38 11.09
N TYR A 10 20.54 11.47 9.81
CA TYR A 10 19.69 10.86 8.78
C TYR A 10 19.53 9.36 9.00
N LYS A 11 20.62 8.63 9.18
CA LYS A 11 20.59 7.19 9.44
C LYS A 11 19.81 6.85 10.70
N ILE A 12 20.05 7.56 11.80
CA ILE A 12 19.39 7.33 13.08
C ILE A 12 17.88 7.56 12.95
N GLN A 13 17.47 8.67 12.36
CA GLN A 13 16.07 9.01 12.16
C GLN A 13 15.35 8.00 11.27
N LEU A 14 16.02 7.53 10.21
CA LEU A 14 15.44 6.52 9.34
C LEU A 14 15.19 5.20 10.07
N ILE A 15 16.16 4.73 10.86
CA ILE A 15 16.03 3.51 11.67
C ILE A 15 14.90 3.66 12.70
N GLU A 16 14.87 4.77 13.41
CA GLU A 16 13.81 5.05 14.41
C GLU A 16 12.42 5.08 13.78
N ASN A 17 12.27 5.66 12.60
CA ASN A 17 11.00 5.70 11.88
C ASN A 17 10.55 4.30 11.44
N ILE A 18 11.46 3.45 11.01
CA ILE A 18 11.14 2.04 10.66
C ILE A 18 10.73 1.28 11.91
N GLU A 19 11.41 1.44 13.03
CA GLU A 19 11.05 0.79 14.31
C GLU A 19 9.67 1.25 14.80
N ARG A 20 9.37 2.54 14.74
CA ARG A 20 8.05 3.06 15.09
C ARG A 20 6.96 2.51 14.18
N CYS A 21 7.22 2.45 12.89
CA CYS A 21 6.31 1.85 11.91
C CYS A 21 6.01 0.38 12.31
N ASP A 22 7.05 -0.42 12.54
CA ASP A 22 6.91 -1.82 12.93
C ASP A 22 6.07 -2.01 14.20
N GLN A 23 6.37 -1.24 15.25
CA GLN A 23 5.66 -1.32 16.53
C GLN A 23 4.18 -0.93 16.42
N SER A 24 3.81 -0.12 15.46
CA SER A 24 2.44 0.35 15.26
C SER A 24 1.58 -0.58 14.42
N LEU A 25 2.17 -1.58 13.74
CA LEU A 25 1.46 -2.45 12.83
C LEU A 25 0.51 -3.41 13.55
N ASP A 26 -0.72 -3.49 13.05
CA ASP A 26 -1.67 -4.51 13.43
C ASP A 26 -1.39 -5.81 12.65
N LEU A 27 -0.71 -6.75 13.29
CA LEU A 27 -0.31 -8.01 12.67
C LEU A 27 -1.51 -8.85 12.21
N LYS A 28 -2.63 -8.79 12.93
CA LYS A 28 -3.86 -9.49 12.51
C LYS A 28 -4.41 -8.94 11.21
N LYS A 29 -4.42 -7.64 11.03
CA LYS A 29 -4.79 -7.02 9.76
C LYS A 29 -3.81 -7.38 8.64
N MET A 30 -2.53 -7.44 8.93
CA MET A 30 -1.51 -7.89 7.97
C MET A 30 -1.79 -9.34 7.53
N GLU A 31 -2.10 -10.23 8.45
CA GLU A 31 -2.49 -11.62 8.16
C GLU A 31 -3.74 -11.68 7.28
N LEU A 32 -4.77 -10.89 7.60
CA LEU A 32 -5.99 -10.82 6.79
C LEU A 32 -5.72 -10.36 5.35
N LEU A 33 -4.85 -9.37 5.19
CA LEU A 33 -4.47 -8.91 3.85
C LEU A 33 -3.71 -9.99 3.08
N VAL A 34 -2.81 -10.71 3.73
CA VAL A 34 -2.09 -11.83 3.10
C VAL A 34 -3.07 -12.93 2.67
N GLU A 35 -4.06 -13.26 3.49
CA GLU A 35 -5.10 -14.22 3.11
C GLU A 35 -5.92 -13.72 1.91
N ASP A 36 -6.30 -12.45 1.89
CA ASP A 36 -6.97 -11.87 0.73
C ASP A 36 -6.12 -11.97 -0.54
N ILE A 37 -4.82 -11.66 -0.46
CA ILE A 37 -3.92 -11.80 -1.61
C ILE A 37 -3.88 -13.23 -2.14
N LYS A 38 -3.95 -14.23 -1.26
CA LYS A 38 -3.97 -15.64 -1.66
C LYS A 38 -5.28 -16.04 -2.32
N GLN A 39 -6.40 -15.60 -1.76
CA GLN A 39 -7.73 -16.03 -2.19
C GLN A 39 -8.18 -15.37 -3.48
N TYR A 40 -7.88 -14.09 -3.68
CA TYR A 40 -8.27 -13.37 -4.88
C TYR A 40 -7.39 -13.72 -6.07
N GLN A 41 -8.00 -14.01 -7.20
CA GLN A 41 -7.27 -14.28 -8.44
C GLN A 41 -6.81 -12.99 -9.13
N LYS A 42 -7.62 -11.94 -9.04
CA LYS A 42 -7.32 -10.64 -9.62
C LYS A 42 -6.90 -9.68 -8.51
N VAL A 43 -5.62 -9.39 -8.42
CA VAL A 43 -5.06 -8.48 -7.43
C VAL A 43 -4.35 -7.34 -8.12
N GLY A 44 -4.77 -6.11 -7.83
CA GLY A 44 -4.11 -4.88 -8.26
C GLY A 44 -3.46 -4.18 -7.08
N ILE A 45 -2.21 -3.76 -7.23
CA ILE A 45 -1.48 -3.01 -6.20
C ILE A 45 -1.02 -1.69 -6.80
N PHE A 46 -1.36 -0.59 -6.17
CA PHE A 46 -1.14 0.75 -6.70
C PHE A 46 -0.55 1.71 -5.66
N GLY A 47 0.02 2.76 -6.15
CA GLY A 47 0.52 3.89 -5.39
C GLY A 47 0.91 5.01 -6.34
N LEU A 48 1.25 6.17 -5.81
CA LEU A 48 1.67 7.33 -6.58
C LEU A 48 3.07 7.77 -6.16
N LEU A 49 3.84 8.24 -7.11
CA LEU A 49 5.20 8.75 -6.90
C LEU A 49 6.07 7.67 -6.22
N LYS A 50 6.61 7.96 -5.05
CA LYS A 50 7.45 7.01 -4.30
C LYS A 50 6.69 5.75 -3.87
N ALA A 51 5.40 5.86 -3.59
CA ALA A 51 4.54 4.70 -3.27
C ALA A 51 4.31 3.79 -4.48
N GLU A 52 4.38 4.32 -5.69
CA GLU A 52 4.34 3.51 -6.92
C GLU A 52 5.52 2.53 -7.00
N SER A 53 6.71 2.95 -6.64
CA SER A 53 7.88 2.06 -6.59
C SER A 53 7.72 0.94 -5.57
N VAL A 54 7.06 1.20 -4.45
CA VAL A 54 6.73 0.17 -3.45
C VAL A 54 5.77 -0.87 -4.02
N ALA A 55 4.75 -0.45 -4.75
CA ALA A 55 3.81 -1.35 -5.42
C ALA A 55 4.51 -2.24 -6.45
N ILE A 56 5.42 -1.70 -7.24
CA ILE A 56 6.23 -2.44 -8.22
C ILE A 56 7.12 -3.47 -7.52
N ASN A 57 7.79 -3.10 -6.44
CA ASN A 57 8.63 -4.02 -5.69
C ASN A 57 7.83 -5.18 -5.09
N LEU A 58 6.65 -4.91 -4.54
CA LEU A 58 5.77 -5.96 -4.03
C LEU A 58 5.27 -6.88 -5.15
N GLN A 59 4.94 -6.33 -6.32
CA GLN A 59 4.62 -7.13 -7.50
C GLN A 59 5.75 -8.11 -7.84
N CYS A 60 6.99 -7.65 -7.86
CA CYS A 60 8.15 -8.49 -8.14
C CYS A 60 8.30 -9.60 -7.09
N ASP A 61 8.21 -9.27 -5.82
CA ASP A 61 8.34 -10.24 -4.73
C ASP A 61 7.27 -11.33 -4.81
N LEU A 62 6.00 -10.94 -5.00
CA LEU A 62 4.90 -11.89 -5.11
C LEU A 62 4.98 -12.75 -6.38
N LEU A 63 5.47 -12.18 -7.49
CA LEU A 63 5.70 -12.94 -8.71
C LEU A 63 6.76 -14.03 -8.50
N MET A 64 7.83 -13.73 -7.80
CA MET A 64 8.85 -14.73 -7.42
C MET A 64 8.29 -15.83 -6.53
N LEU A 65 7.24 -15.55 -5.77
CA LEU A 65 6.51 -16.51 -4.93
C LEU A 65 5.36 -17.20 -5.67
N GLY A 66 5.23 -16.99 -6.98
CA GLY A 66 4.23 -17.64 -7.83
C GLY A 66 2.87 -16.92 -7.88
N LYS A 67 2.75 -15.74 -7.30
CA LYS A 67 1.52 -14.96 -7.33
C LYS A 67 1.59 -13.82 -8.34
N GLN A 68 0.77 -13.93 -9.38
CA GLN A 68 0.63 -12.87 -10.37
C GLN A 68 -0.28 -11.77 -9.85
N ILE A 69 0.22 -10.53 -9.87
CA ILE A 69 -0.55 -9.34 -9.55
C ILE A 69 -0.34 -8.28 -10.62
N THR A 70 -1.25 -7.33 -10.69
CA THR A 70 -1.19 -6.20 -11.63
C THR A 70 -0.80 -4.92 -10.89
N THR A 71 0.11 -4.14 -11.47
CA THR A 71 0.30 -2.74 -11.12
C THR A 71 0.30 -1.90 -12.40
N LYS A 72 0.01 -0.61 -12.25
CA LYS A 72 0.02 0.35 -13.36
C LYS A 72 0.83 1.56 -12.96
N LEU A 73 1.57 2.11 -13.90
CA LEU A 73 2.30 3.36 -13.73
C LEU A 73 1.34 4.53 -13.94
N ALA A 74 1.61 5.63 -13.29
CA ALA A 74 0.85 6.87 -13.37
C ALA A 74 -0.64 6.75 -12.98
N TYR A 75 -1.15 7.84 -12.44
CA TYR A 75 -2.50 7.90 -11.90
C TYR A 75 -3.59 7.59 -12.94
N ASN A 76 -3.46 8.10 -14.15
CA ASN A 76 -4.46 7.88 -15.19
C ASN A 76 -4.61 6.41 -15.57
N GLU A 77 -3.50 5.68 -15.71
CA GLU A 77 -3.54 4.25 -16.01
C GLU A 77 -4.13 3.44 -14.85
N GLN A 78 -3.86 3.86 -13.61
CA GLN A 78 -4.46 3.25 -12.42
C GLN A 78 -5.98 3.47 -12.41
N MET A 79 -6.44 4.68 -12.72
CA MET A 79 -7.88 4.99 -12.81
C MET A 79 -8.57 4.23 -13.95
N ASP A 80 -7.92 4.06 -15.09
CA ASP A 80 -8.43 3.25 -16.19
C ASP A 80 -8.58 1.78 -15.80
N TYR A 81 -7.62 1.23 -15.07
CA TYR A 81 -7.75 -0.12 -14.52
C TYR A 81 -8.95 -0.24 -13.57
N LEU A 82 -9.12 0.70 -12.66
CA LEU A 82 -10.20 0.69 -11.66
C LEU A 82 -11.60 0.83 -12.28
N GLN A 83 -11.73 1.35 -13.50
CA GLN A 83 -13.02 1.39 -14.20
C GLN A 83 -13.57 0.00 -14.55
N ASN A 84 -12.70 -1.01 -14.61
CA ASN A 84 -13.04 -2.35 -15.09
C ASN A 84 -13.03 -3.42 -13.97
N ILE A 85 -12.85 -3.01 -12.71
CA ILE A 85 -12.88 -3.96 -11.58
C ILE A 85 -14.31 -4.35 -11.20
N ASP A 86 -14.41 -5.51 -10.56
CA ASP A 86 -15.67 -6.10 -10.10
C ASP A 86 -15.49 -6.81 -8.75
N GLN A 87 -16.44 -7.66 -8.38
CA GLN A 87 -16.40 -8.40 -7.11
C GLN A 87 -15.27 -9.44 -7.01
N GLU A 88 -14.60 -9.77 -8.10
CA GLU A 88 -13.46 -10.71 -8.12
C GLU A 88 -12.12 -10.01 -7.91
N ASP A 89 -12.13 -8.70 -7.82
CA ASP A 89 -10.93 -7.89 -7.71
C ASP A 89 -10.61 -7.53 -6.27
N LEU A 90 -9.34 -7.68 -5.91
CA LEU A 90 -8.72 -7.10 -4.74
C LEU A 90 -7.85 -5.93 -5.18
N VAL A 91 -8.06 -4.78 -4.55
CA VAL A 91 -7.25 -3.58 -4.78
C VAL A 91 -6.52 -3.20 -3.51
N ILE A 92 -5.21 -3.05 -3.61
CA ILE A 92 -4.35 -2.63 -2.49
C ILE A 92 -3.68 -1.32 -2.90
N ILE A 93 -3.85 -0.29 -2.07
CA ILE A 93 -3.33 1.04 -2.34
C ILE A 93 -2.33 1.42 -1.25
N PHE A 94 -1.11 1.73 -1.67
CA PHE A 94 -0.12 2.38 -0.82
C PHE A 94 -0.25 3.89 -0.95
N SER A 95 -0.63 4.54 0.14
CA SER A 95 -0.79 5.99 0.18
C SER A 95 -0.29 6.55 1.51
N TYR A 96 0.92 7.10 1.52
CA TYR A 96 1.55 7.61 2.73
C TYR A 96 0.70 8.64 3.46
N THR A 97 0.09 9.57 2.72
CA THR A 97 -0.77 10.63 3.25
C THR A 97 -2.26 10.29 3.25
N GLY A 98 -2.65 9.19 2.64
CA GLY A 98 -4.06 8.81 2.49
C GLY A 98 -4.83 9.57 1.41
N THR A 99 -4.15 10.38 0.59
CA THR A 99 -4.78 11.25 -0.41
C THR A 99 -4.66 10.70 -1.84
N TYR A 100 -4.85 9.40 -2.00
CA TYR A 100 -4.69 8.73 -3.29
C TYR A 100 -5.77 9.15 -4.30
N PHE A 101 -7.03 9.15 -3.91
CA PHE A 101 -8.13 9.41 -4.83
C PHE A 101 -8.43 10.90 -4.98
N ASP A 102 -8.50 11.37 -6.23
CA ASP A 102 -9.17 12.62 -6.53
C ASP A 102 -10.70 12.47 -6.27
N PRO A 103 -11.36 13.48 -5.67
CA PRO A 103 -12.79 13.39 -5.37
C PRO A 103 -13.69 13.16 -6.60
N ASN A 104 -13.31 13.65 -7.77
CA ASN A 104 -14.07 13.44 -9.00
C ASN A 104 -13.94 12.00 -9.49
N ASP A 105 -12.74 11.43 -9.45
CA ASP A 105 -12.51 10.04 -9.79
C ASP A 105 -13.21 9.10 -8.80
N LEU A 106 -13.19 9.42 -7.51
CA LEU A 106 -13.91 8.65 -6.51
C LEU A 106 -15.42 8.58 -6.81
N ARG A 107 -16.03 9.70 -7.20
CA ARG A 107 -17.44 9.73 -7.61
C ARG A 107 -17.69 8.91 -8.87
N ARG A 108 -16.78 8.97 -9.84
CA ARG A 108 -16.87 8.22 -11.08
C ARG A 108 -16.75 6.71 -10.87
N LEU A 109 -15.88 6.29 -9.95
CA LEU A 109 -15.54 4.89 -9.70
C LEU A 109 -16.36 4.24 -8.58
N HIS A 110 -17.32 4.95 -7.98
CA HIS A 110 -18.01 4.48 -6.77
C HIS A 110 -18.68 3.10 -6.92
N LYS A 111 -19.23 2.80 -8.09
CA LYS A 111 -19.89 1.51 -8.36
C LYS A 111 -18.89 0.36 -8.37
N GLN A 112 -17.75 0.57 -9.02
CA GLN A 112 -16.69 -0.43 -9.13
C GLN A 112 -16.05 -0.67 -7.75
N LEU A 113 -15.70 0.41 -7.04
CA LEU A 113 -15.09 0.33 -5.73
C LEU A 113 -15.98 -0.34 -4.69
N LYS A 114 -17.31 -0.17 -4.79
CA LYS A 114 -18.26 -0.90 -3.91
C LYS A 114 -18.30 -2.39 -4.16
N LYS A 115 -18.03 -2.86 -5.37
CA LYS A 115 -18.04 -4.28 -5.72
C LYS A 115 -16.74 -4.98 -5.35
N ALA A 116 -15.62 -4.34 -5.60
CA ALA A 116 -14.29 -4.87 -5.30
C ALA A 116 -13.99 -4.79 -3.80
N LYS A 117 -12.99 -5.52 -3.36
CA LYS A 117 -12.43 -5.36 -2.01
C LYS A 117 -11.23 -4.42 -2.07
N VAL A 118 -11.28 -3.34 -1.30
CA VAL A 118 -10.27 -2.29 -1.33
C VAL A 118 -9.57 -2.17 0.02
N TRP A 119 -8.26 -2.31 0.01
CA TRP A 119 -7.38 -2.07 1.14
C TRP A 119 -6.54 -0.81 0.90
N MET A 120 -6.27 -0.07 1.97
CA MET A 120 -5.31 1.02 1.93
C MET A 120 -4.28 0.85 3.05
N ILE A 121 -3.00 1.00 2.69
CA ILE A 121 -1.88 1.04 3.64
C ILE A 121 -1.41 2.47 3.70
N THR A 122 -1.57 3.11 4.84
CA THR A 122 -1.47 4.56 4.98
C THR A 122 -0.87 5.00 6.31
N GLY A 123 -0.20 6.13 6.32
CA GLY A 123 0.31 6.78 7.53
C GLY A 123 -0.74 7.62 8.27
N GLN A 124 -1.96 7.73 7.74
CA GLN A 124 -3.06 8.48 8.34
C GLN A 124 -4.38 7.76 8.15
N ILE A 125 -5.24 7.80 9.16
CA ILE A 125 -6.60 7.26 9.04
C ILE A 125 -7.35 8.02 7.94
N VAL A 126 -7.94 7.27 7.03
CA VAL A 126 -8.73 7.80 5.91
C VAL A 126 -10.20 7.53 6.16
N ASN A 127 -11.01 8.58 6.10
CA ASN A 127 -12.46 8.45 6.19
C ASN A 127 -13.06 8.39 4.77
N ASN A 128 -13.04 7.20 4.17
CA ASN A 128 -13.55 6.96 2.83
C ASN A 128 -14.37 5.66 2.83
N PRO A 129 -15.68 5.74 2.52
CA PRO A 129 -16.58 4.58 2.58
C PRO A 129 -16.27 3.50 1.53
N TYR A 130 -15.43 3.78 0.54
CA TYR A 130 -15.03 2.82 -0.49
C TYR A 130 -13.76 2.04 -0.15
N ILE A 131 -13.13 2.34 0.99
CA ILE A 131 -12.01 1.59 1.53
C ILE A 131 -12.55 0.63 2.58
N ASP A 132 -12.47 -0.67 2.31
CA ASP A 132 -13.03 -1.70 3.18
C ASP A 132 -12.17 -1.92 4.42
N GLN A 133 -10.85 -1.86 4.26
CA GLN A 133 -9.88 -2.09 5.31
C GLN A 133 -8.70 -1.14 5.20
N GLN A 134 -8.17 -0.73 6.34
CA GLN A 134 -6.96 0.09 6.39
C GLN A 134 -5.92 -0.54 7.31
N ILE A 135 -4.67 -0.52 6.87
CA ILE A 135 -3.50 -0.72 7.72
C ILE A 135 -2.89 0.65 7.95
N VAL A 136 -3.07 1.18 9.15
CA VAL A 136 -2.53 2.49 9.53
C VAL A 136 -1.29 2.29 10.36
N PHE A 137 -0.18 2.86 9.93
CA PHE A 137 1.10 2.80 10.64
C PHE A 137 1.49 4.17 11.19
N ASP A 138 2.24 4.17 12.27
CA ASP A 138 2.80 5.41 12.83
C ASP A 138 3.95 5.91 11.95
N SER A 139 3.92 7.19 11.65
CA SER A 139 4.88 7.83 10.77
C SER A 139 5.03 9.29 11.21
N SER A 140 6.25 9.80 11.12
CA SER A 140 6.52 11.21 11.36
C SER A 140 5.98 12.13 10.27
N LEU A 141 5.44 11.58 9.18
CA LEU A 141 5.03 12.29 7.96
C LEU A 141 6.14 13.09 7.30
N ASP A 142 7.37 12.91 7.75
CA ASP A 142 8.51 13.53 7.09
C ASP A 142 8.89 12.77 5.82
N GLN A 143 9.53 13.49 4.93
CA GLN A 143 9.93 12.92 3.64
C GLN A 143 11.17 12.03 3.74
N LEU A 144 11.86 12.01 4.88
CA LEU A 144 13.08 11.23 5.08
C LEU A 144 12.80 9.72 5.11
N SER A 145 11.73 9.34 5.79
CA SER A 145 11.33 7.93 5.91
C SER A 145 10.45 7.43 4.76
N HIS A 146 9.97 8.32 3.92
CA HIS A 146 9.18 7.95 2.75
C HIS A 146 10.10 7.71 1.53
N PRO A 147 10.06 6.57 0.88
CA PRO A 147 9.09 5.45 0.94
C PRO A 147 9.49 4.28 1.86
N TYR A 148 10.52 4.41 2.69
CA TYR A 148 11.14 3.28 3.40
C TYR A 148 10.17 2.57 4.34
N THR A 149 9.30 3.29 5.05
CA THR A 149 8.28 2.69 5.91
C THR A 149 7.26 1.89 5.10
N LEU A 150 6.79 2.40 3.98
CA LEU A 150 5.90 1.65 3.07
C LEU A 150 6.60 0.43 2.48
N GLN A 151 7.86 0.55 2.08
CA GLN A 151 8.64 -0.57 1.55
C GLN A 151 8.86 -1.64 2.62
N TYR A 152 9.09 -1.25 3.87
CA TYR A 152 9.20 -2.18 4.98
C TYR A 152 7.92 -3.00 5.15
N ILE A 153 6.75 -2.35 5.11
CA ILE A 153 5.46 -3.04 5.21
C ILE A 153 5.25 -3.99 4.02
N ALA A 154 5.55 -3.55 2.81
CA ALA A 154 5.46 -4.39 1.62
C ALA A 154 6.35 -5.63 1.72
N SER A 155 7.58 -5.46 2.19
CA SER A 155 8.51 -6.57 2.41
C SER A 155 8.01 -7.54 3.49
N LEU A 156 7.41 -7.03 4.58
CA LEU A 156 6.76 -7.87 5.58
C LEU A 156 5.62 -8.69 4.99
N LEU A 157 4.77 -8.08 4.18
CA LEU A 157 3.67 -8.79 3.50
C LEU A 157 4.20 -9.93 2.64
N ALA A 158 5.28 -9.69 1.88
CA ALA A 158 5.91 -10.73 1.07
C ALA A 158 6.47 -11.86 1.93
N GLN A 159 7.13 -11.55 3.06
CA GLN A 159 7.63 -12.54 4.00
C GLN A 159 6.51 -13.36 4.65
N MET A 160 5.42 -12.73 5.03
CA MET A 160 4.25 -13.39 5.60
C MET A 160 3.56 -14.29 4.55
N TYR A 161 3.47 -13.82 3.31
CA TYR A 161 2.95 -14.63 2.20
C TYR A 161 3.81 -15.89 1.99
N ALA A 162 5.12 -15.75 1.97
CA ALA A 162 6.05 -16.87 1.79
C ALA A 162 5.98 -17.92 2.89
N LYS A 163 5.80 -17.51 4.15
CA LYS A 163 5.71 -18.43 5.30
C LYS A 163 4.51 -19.36 5.23
N ASN A 164 3.48 -18.96 4.52
CA ASN A 164 2.22 -19.69 4.46
C ASN A 164 2.06 -20.44 3.11
N LEU A 165 3.12 -20.58 2.34
CA LEU A 165 3.18 -21.44 1.18
C LEU A 165 3.49 -22.87 1.61
#